data_965f9d35103fe97d68c929fd3d8feb76
#
_entry.id   965f9d35103fe97d68c929fd3d8feb76
#
_cell.length_a   1.000
_cell.length_b   1.000
_cell.length_c   1.000
_cell.angle_alpha   90.00
_cell.angle_beta   90.00
_cell.angle_gamma   90.00
#
_symmetry.space_group_name_H-M   'P 1'
#
loop_
_entity.id
_entity.type
_entity.pdbx_description
1 polymer ?
#
loop_
_entity_poly.entity_id
_entity_poly.type
_entity_poly.pdbx_seq_one_letter_code
_entity_poly.pdbx_strand_id
1 'polypeptide(L)'
;MNGVTGRMGTNQHLVRSILAIREQGGVTLEDGTVLMPDPILTGRNEEKLKALAEKHGVKKYTTDLDSVLADDSYQIFFDASGTLYRVGFLERAIAAGKHIYCEKPAAVLSSEAYRIAEVAEAAGVKNGTVQDKLWLPGIQAFKQLKEAGFFGEILSVRGEFGYWVFTG
;
A
#
# COMPACT_ATOMS: atom_id res chain seq x y z
N MET A 1 -0.48 -6.47 7.35
CA MET A 1 -1.01 -5.09 7.18
C MET A 1 -0.88 -4.35 8.49
N ASN A 2 0.02 -3.36 8.56
CA ASN A 2 0.33 -2.57 9.76
C ASN A 2 -0.44 -1.24 9.79
N GLY A 3 -0.84 -0.79 10.98
CA GLY A 3 -1.55 0.49 11.16
C GLY A 3 -2.99 0.50 10.67
N VAL A 4 -3.60 -0.66 10.48
CA VAL A 4 -4.93 -0.81 9.85
C VAL A 4 -6.11 -0.37 10.71
N THR A 5 -5.92 -0.11 11.99
CA THR A 5 -6.98 0.39 12.89
C THR A 5 -7.28 1.88 12.68
N GLY A 6 -6.45 2.58 11.92
CA GLY A 6 -6.71 3.96 11.48
C GLY A 6 -7.73 4.01 10.33
N ARG A 7 -8.41 5.16 10.17
CA ARG A 7 -9.48 5.35 9.17
C ARG A 7 -9.06 4.97 7.74
N MET A 8 -7.88 5.38 7.29
CA MET A 8 -7.37 5.05 5.95
C MET A 8 -7.06 3.55 5.86
N GLY A 9 -6.32 3.03 6.82
CA GLY A 9 -5.97 1.61 6.89
C GLY A 9 -7.19 0.70 6.87
N THR A 10 -8.21 1.02 7.68
CA THR A 10 -9.46 0.26 7.70
C THR A 10 -10.26 0.42 6.40
N ASN A 11 -10.66 1.65 6.07
CA ASN A 11 -11.69 1.86 5.05
C ASN A 11 -11.15 1.70 3.63
N GLN A 12 -9.97 2.25 3.34
CA GLN A 12 -9.44 2.24 1.98
C GLN A 12 -8.67 0.96 1.70
N HIS A 13 -7.77 0.58 2.60
CA HIS A 13 -6.85 -0.52 2.30
C HIS A 13 -7.39 -1.90 2.70
N LEU A 14 -7.94 -2.04 3.90
CA LEU A 14 -8.51 -3.33 4.28
C LEU A 14 -9.83 -3.59 3.54
N VAL A 15 -10.83 -2.74 3.78
CA VAL A 15 -12.21 -3.03 3.32
C VAL A 15 -12.36 -2.86 1.82
N ARG A 16 -12.02 -1.67 1.28
CA ARG A 16 -12.26 -1.33 -0.13
C ARG A 16 -11.21 -1.89 -1.10
N SER A 17 -10.12 -2.44 -0.59
CA SER A 17 -9.08 -3.05 -1.43
C SER A 17 -8.94 -4.53 -1.13
N ILE A 18 -8.31 -4.92 -0.03
CA ILE A 18 -7.96 -6.32 0.21
C ILE A 18 -9.19 -7.22 0.35
N LEU A 19 -10.19 -6.82 1.12
CA LEU A 19 -11.40 -7.62 1.26
C LEU A 19 -12.27 -7.61 -0.01
N ALA A 20 -12.33 -6.49 -0.73
CA ALA A 20 -13.00 -6.43 -2.03
C ALA A 20 -12.33 -7.36 -3.07
N ILE A 21 -10.99 -7.42 -3.09
CA ILE A 21 -10.26 -8.40 -3.93
C ILE A 21 -10.61 -9.84 -3.55
N ARG A 22 -10.72 -10.14 -2.27
CA ARG A 22 -11.14 -11.47 -1.79
C ARG A 22 -12.57 -11.79 -2.22
N GLU A 23 -13.48 -10.83 -2.08
CA GLU A 23 -14.90 -10.99 -2.43
C GLU A 23 -15.11 -11.24 -3.93
N GLN A 24 -14.33 -10.61 -4.79
CA GLN A 24 -14.37 -10.84 -6.25
C GLN A 24 -13.67 -12.13 -6.70
N GLY A 25 -13.07 -12.91 -5.78
CA GLY A 25 -12.41 -14.17 -6.12
C GLY A 25 -10.91 -14.08 -6.34
N GLY A 26 -10.27 -12.98 -5.92
CA GLY A 26 -8.81 -12.78 -6.03
C GLY A 26 -8.39 -11.97 -7.25
N VAL A 27 -7.09 -12.03 -7.56
CA VAL A 27 -6.49 -11.41 -8.75
C VAL A 27 -6.01 -12.50 -9.68
N THR A 28 -6.57 -12.55 -10.89
CA THR A 28 -6.12 -13.50 -11.92
C THR A 28 -4.93 -12.93 -12.67
N LEU A 29 -3.83 -13.68 -12.70
CA LEU A 29 -2.63 -13.36 -13.47
C LEU A 29 -2.77 -13.77 -14.95
N GLU A 30 -1.84 -13.34 -15.79
CA GLU A 30 -1.83 -13.65 -17.23
C GLU A 30 -1.77 -15.16 -17.53
N ASP A 31 -1.12 -15.93 -16.67
CA ASP A 31 -1.00 -17.38 -16.76
C ASP A 31 -2.25 -18.14 -16.24
N GLY A 32 -3.27 -17.41 -15.80
CA GLY A 32 -4.49 -17.97 -15.21
C GLY A 32 -4.41 -18.26 -13.71
N THR A 33 -3.26 -18.09 -13.09
CA THR A 33 -3.09 -18.25 -11.63
C THR A 33 -3.93 -17.20 -10.88
N VAL A 34 -4.67 -17.65 -9.86
CA VAL A 34 -5.45 -16.74 -9.00
C VAL A 34 -4.71 -16.49 -7.69
N LEU A 35 -4.36 -15.25 -7.45
CA LEU A 35 -3.79 -14.80 -6.18
C LEU A 35 -4.90 -14.34 -5.22
N MET A 36 -5.01 -15.01 -4.09
CA MET A 36 -5.97 -14.67 -3.04
C MET A 36 -5.24 -14.03 -1.84
N PRO A 37 -5.44 -12.74 -1.57
CA PRO A 37 -4.82 -12.09 -0.42
C PRO A 37 -5.26 -12.74 0.90
N ASP A 38 -4.32 -13.09 1.79
CA ASP A 38 -4.60 -13.58 3.14
C ASP A 38 -3.98 -12.63 4.18
N PRO A 39 -4.68 -11.56 4.57
CA PRO A 39 -4.13 -10.55 5.44
C PRO A 39 -4.05 -11.00 6.89
N ILE A 40 -2.92 -10.65 7.54
CA ILE A 40 -2.82 -10.54 8.99
C ILE A 40 -2.83 -9.08 9.40
N LEU A 41 -3.63 -8.72 10.40
CA LEU A 41 -3.73 -7.34 10.89
C LEU A 41 -2.72 -7.11 12.01
N THR A 42 -1.90 -6.05 11.88
CA THR A 42 -0.94 -5.70 12.92
C THR A 42 -1.11 -4.27 13.40
N GLY A 43 -0.80 -4.05 14.67
CA GLY A 43 -0.91 -2.75 15.32
C GLY A 43 -0.67 -2.81 16.82
N ARG A 44 -0.74 -1.67 17.50
CA ARG A 44 -0.39 -1.55 18.92
C ARG A 44 -1.50 -1.89 19.92
N ASN A 45 -2.74 -1.92 19.47
CA ASN A 45 -3.90 -2.10 20.35
C ASN A 45 -4.64 -3.39 19.96
N GLU A 46 -4.50 -4.41 20.79
CA GLU A 46 -5.06 -5.73 20.56
C GLU A 46 -6.59 -5.73 20.48
N GLU A 47 -7.26 -5.00 21.36
CA GLU A 47 -8.73 -4.94 21.39
C GLU A 47 -9.28 -4.34 20.09
N LYS A 48 -8.66 -3.26 19.59
CA LYS A 48 -9.04 -2.66 18.30
C LYS A 48 -8.77 -3.59 17.12
N LEU A 49 -7.68 -4.33 17.15
CA LEU A 49 -7.34 -5.31 16.11
C LEU A 49 -8.35 -6.46 16.12
N LYS A 50 -8.67 -6.98 17.31
CA LYS A 50 -9.67 -8.04 17.50
C LYS A 50 -11.03 -7.60 16.98
N ALA A 51 -11.53 -6.46 17.44
CA ALA A 51 -12.82 -5.92 17.00
C ALA A 51 -12.87 -5.69 15.47
N LEU A 52 -11.78 -5.20 14.88
CA LEU A 52 -11.68 -5.01 13.43
C LEU A 52 -11.68 -6.35 12.68
N ALA A 53 -10.93 -7.34 13.18
CA ALA A 53 -10.85 -8.67 12.63
C ALA A 53 -12.21 -9.38 12.65
N GLU A 54 -12.89 -9.37 13.81
CA GLU A 54 -14.22 -9.95 13.98
C GLU A 54 -15.25 -9.27 13.07
N LYS A 55 -15.26 -7.94 13.04
CA LYS A 55 -16.20 -7.16 12.21
C LYS A 55 -16.12 -7.50 10.73
N HIS A 56 -14.93 -7.79 10.23
CA HIS A 56 -14.67 -7.97 8.80
C HIS A 56 -14.28 -9.41 8.42
N GLY A 57 -14.41 -10.36 9.34
CA GLY A 57 -14.12 -11.77 9.05
C GLY A 57 -12.65 -12.08 8.76
N VAL A 58 -11.73 -11.24 9.24
CA VAL A 58 -10.29 -11.50 9.13
C VAL A 58 -9.87 -12.43 10.26
N LYS A 59 -9.24 -13.54 9.92
CA LYS A 59 -8.95 -14.60 10.90
C LYS A 59 -7.72 -14.32 11.78
N LYS A 60 -6.81 -13.46 11.31
CA LYS A 60 -5.48 -13.31 11.90
C LYS A 60 -5.22 -11.86 12.29
N TYR A 61 -4.80 -11.65 13.51
CA TYR A 61 -4.34 -10.37 14.02
C TYR A 61 -3.30 -10.58 15.14
N THR A 62 -2.40 -9.64 15.33
CA THR A 62 -1.42 -9.66 16.41
C THR A 62 -0.85 -8.28 16.69
N THR A 63 -0.35 -8.07 17.90
CA THR A 63 0.47 -6.90 18.26
C THR A 63 1.96 -7.16 18.10
N ASP A 64 2.36 -8.40 17.86
CA ASP A 64 3.73 -8.82 17.64
C ASP A 64 4.08 -8.75 16.15
N LEU A 65 4.63 -7.60 15.74
CA LEU A 65 5.06 -7.39 14.36
C LEU A 65 6.30 -8.23 14.01
N ASP A 66 7.20 -8.47 14.97
CA ASP A 66 8.42 -9.22 14.71
C ASP A 66 8.15 -10.67 14.35
N SER A 67 7.20 -11.30 15.01
CA SER A 67 6.78 -12.66 14.66
C SER A 67 6.22 -12.73 13.24
N VAL A 68 5.48 -11.71 12.80
CA VAL A 68 4.92 -11.65 11.43
C VAL A 68 6.01 -11.40 10.40
N LEU A 69 6.99 -10.56 10.69
CA LEU A 69 8.11 -10.31 9.78
C LEU A 69 9.02 -11.53 9.65
N ALA A 70 9.14 -12.35 10.68
CA ALA A 70 9.91 -13.60 10.66
C ALA A 70 9.18 -14.75 9.94
N ASP A 71 7.89 -14.66 9.68
CA ASP A 71 7.10 -15.68 9.00
C ASP A 71 7.17 -15.52 7.48
N ASP A 72 7.84 -16.43 6.79
CA ASP A 72 8.04 -16.42 5.34
C ASP A 72 6.75 -16.63 4.55
N SER A 73 5.67 -17.07 5.17
CA SER A 73 4.36 -17.18 4.51
C SER A 73 3.76 -15.82 4.16
N TYR A 74 4.17 -14.75 4.85
CA TYR A 74 3.79 -13.36 4.55
C TYR A 74 4.87 -12.69 3.70
N GLN A 75 4.58 -12.48 2.43
CA GLN A 75 5.53 -11.95 1.45
C GLN A 75 5.49 -10.42 1.32
N ILE A 76 4.35 -9.79 1.62
CA ILE A 76 4.11 -8.37 1.42
C ILE A 76 3.82 -7.71 2.77
N PHE A 77 4.62 -6.69 3.09
CA PHE A 77 4.36 -5.79 4.20
C PHE A 77 3.67 -4.52 3.71
N PHE A 78 2.41 -4.33 4.13
CA PHE A 78 1.68 -3.10 3.86
C PHE A 78 1.64 -2.21 5.10
N ASP A 79 2.06 -0.93 4.96
CA ASP A 79 2.05 0.03 6.06
C ASP A 79 1.08 1.20 5.84
N ALA A 80 0.12 1.33 6.76
CA ALA A 80 -0.79 2.47 6.89
C ALA A 80 -0.62 3.20 8.24
N SER A 81 0.53 3.06 8.88
CA SER A 81 0.85 3.74 10.13
C SER A 81 1.12 5.24 9.93
N GLY A 82 1.33 5.96 11.02
CA GLY A 82 1.72 7.37 10.97
C GLY A 82 3.10 7.55 10.32
N THR A 83 3.25 8.59 9.49
CA THR A 83 4.45 8.85 8.68
C THR A 83 5.74 8.88 9.50
N LEU A 84 5.70 9.43 10.73
CA LEU A 84 6.87 9.50 11.62
C LEU A 84 7.47 8.13 12.00
N TYR A 85 6.67 7.07 11.96
CA TYR A 85 7.10 5.72 12.34
C TYR A 85 7.37 4.84 11.13
N ARG A 86 6.91 5.24 9.95
CA ARG A 86 6.86 4.42 8.74
C ARG A 86 8.23 3.93 8.31
N VAL A 87 9.20 4.83 8.23
CA VAL A 87 10.56 4.50 7.78
C VAL A 87 11.13 3.31 8.57
N GLY A 88 11.04 3.36 9.92
CA GLY A 88 11.53 2.27 10.76
C GLY A 88 10.80 0.94 10.55
N PHE A 89 9.50 0.96 10.25
CA PHE A 89 8.76 -0.25 9.91
C PHE A 89 9.14 -0.81 8.53
N LEU A 90 9.34 0.07 7.54
CA LEU A 90 9.75 -0.34 6.20
C LEU A 90 11.15 -0.95 6.21
N GLU A 91 12.10 -0.36 6.95
CA GLU A 91 13.46 -0.91 7.08
C GLU A 91 13.45 -2.32 7.69
N ARG A 92 12.67 -2.52 8.75
CA ARG A 92 12.52 -3.85 9.37
C ARG A 92 11.91 -4.86 8.39
N ALA A 93 10.91 -4.46 7.64
CA ALA A 93 10.29 -5.33 6.64
C ALA A 93 11.25 -5.69 5.51
N ILE A 94 12.02 -4.72 5.00
CA ILE A 94 13.06 -4.95 3.98
C ILE A 94 14.13 -5.90 4.51
N ALA A 95 14.62 -5.68 5.74
CA ALA A 95 15.61 -6.54 6.37
C ALA A 95 15.11 -7.98 6.56
N ALA A 96 13.80 -8.17 6.71
CA ALA A 96 13.14 -9.48 6.74
C ALA A 96 12.77 -10.02 5.34
N GLY A 97 13.26 -9.43 4.25
CA GLY A 97 13.03 -9.88 2.89
C GLY A 97 11.61 -9.65 2.36
N LYS A 98 10.80 -8.84 3.04
CA LYS A 98 9.42 -8.58 2.60
C LYS A 98 9.35 -7.53 1.51
N HIS A 99 8.51 -7.75 0.52
CA HIS A 99 8.07 -6.69 -0.38
C HIS A 99 7.31 -5.62 0.39
N ILE A 100 7.54 -4.34 0.09
CA ILE A 100 6.93 -3.25 0.84
C ILE A 100 5.96 -2.44 -0.03
N TYR A 101 4.81 -2.11 0.56
CA TYR A 101 3.86 -1.15 0.00
C TYR A 101 3.30 -0.29 1.12
N CYS A 102 3.31 1.03 0.97
CA CYS A 102 2.93 1.90 2.07
C CYS A 102 2.04 3.06 1.66
N GLU A 103 1.35 3.62 2.64
CA GLU A 103 0.63 4.88 2.48
C GLU A 103 1.59 6.04 2.18
N LYS A 104 1.05 7.03 1.51
CA LYS A 104 1.74 8.30 1.27
C LYS A 104 1.68 9.20 2.53
N PRO A 105 2.67 10.06 2.72
CA PRO A 105 3.98 10.08 2.06
C PRO A 105 4.85 8.92 2.56
N ALA A 106 5.80 8.46 1.75
CA ALA A 106 6.68 7.32 2.11
C ALA A 106 7.53 7.63 3.36
N ALA A 107 7.96 8.87 3.50
CA ALA A 107 8.73 9.36 4.63
C ALA A 107 8.42 10.84 4.92
N VAL A 108 8.97 11.38 5.99
CA VAL A 108 8.89 12.82 6.31
C VAL A 108 9.88 13.61 5.45
N LEU A 109 11.08 13.09 5.29
CA LEU A 109 12.14 13.71 4.49
C LEU A 109 12.34 12.96 3.16
N SER A 110 12.60 13.70 2.09
CA SER A 110 12.89 13.10 0.78
C SER A 110 14.12 12.19 0.81
N SER A 111 15.16 12.57 1.57
CA SER A 111 16.37 11.75 1.77
C SER A 111 16.05 10.38 2.38
N GLU A 112 15.11 10.31 3.32
CA GLU A 112 14.66 9.04 3.89
C GLU A 112 13.90 8.19 2.86
N ALA A 113 13.03 8.82 2.05
CA ALA A 113 12.30 8.13 1.00
C ALA A 113 13.24 7.53 -0.06
N TYR A 114 14.26 8.29 -0.50
CA TYR A 114 15.30 7.80 -1.41
C TYR A 114 16.07 6.63 -0.80
N ARG A 115 16.52 6.78 0.44
CA ARG A 115 17.23 5.71 1.15
C ARG A 115 16.43 4.41 1.26
N ILE A 116 15.14 4.49 1.56
CA ILE A 116 14.27 3.30 1.59
C ILE A 116 14.18 2.64 0.21
N ALA A 117 14.07 3.43 -0.87
CA ALA A 117 14.04 2.89 -2.22
C ALA A 117 15.35 2.17 -2.57
N GLU A 118 16.51 2.78 -2.29
CA GLU A 118 17.83 2.21 -2.50
C GLU A 118 18.05 0.91 -1.70
N VAL A 119 17.66 0.90 -0.42
CA VAL A 119 17.78 -0.29 0.45
C VAL A 119 16.85 -1.41 -0.04
N ALA A 120 15.65 -1.09 -0.50
CA ALA A 120 14.72 -2.08 -1.05
C ALA A 120 15.25 -2.67 -2.38
N GLU A 121 15.83 -1.84 -3.24
CA GLU A 121 16.45 -2.27 -4.49
C GLU A 121 17.66 -3.18 -4.21
N ALA A 122 18.55 -2.77 -3.31
CA ALA A 122 19.71 -3.56 -2.92
C ALA A 122 19.34 -4.92 -2.30
N ALA A 123 18.22 -4.98 -1.57
CA ALA A 123 17.68 -6.22 -1.02
C ALA A 123 16.90 -7.07 -2.05
N GLY A 124 16.69 -6.60 -3.26
CA GLY A 124 15.93 -7.27 -4.30
C GLY A 124 14.43 -7.40 -4.00
N VAL A 125 13.88 -6.57 -3.10
CA VAL A 125 12.46 -6.58 -2.77
C VAL A 125 11.71 -5.51 -3.57
N LYS A 126 10.47 -5.83 -3.95
CA LYS A 126 9.58 -4.86 -4.61
C LYS A 126 9.15 -3.79 -3.60
N ASN A 127 9.08 -2.55 -4.06
CA ASN A 127 8.63 -1.44 -3.23
C ASN A 127 7.61 -0.57 -3.96
N GLY A 128 6.78 0.13 -3.20
CA GLY A 128 5.80 1.05 -3.74
C GLY A 128 5.11 1.89 -2.68
N THR A 129 4.60 3.03 -3.12
CA THR A 129 3.81 3.96 -2.31
C THR A 129 2.44 4.16 -2.95
N VAL A 130 1.40 4.24 -2.13
CA VAL A 130 0.04 4.50 -2.60
C VAL A 130 -0.03 5.81 -3.38
N GLN A 131 -0.47 5.73 -4.64
CA GLN A 131 -0.67 6.86 -5.55
C GLN A 131 -1.98 6.65 -6.32
N ASP A 132 -3.09 6.72 -5.61
CA ASP A 132 -4.43 6.41 -6.13
C ASP A 132 -4.85 7.29 -7.31
N LYS A 133 -4.37 8.53 -7.37
CA LYS A 133 -4.71 9.47 -8.44
C LYS A 133 -4.21 9.04 -9.82
N LEU A 134 -3.15 8.24 -9.88
CA LEU A 134 -2.67 7.67 -11.15
C LEU A 134 -3.71 6.77 -11.83
N TRP A 135 -4.63 6.22 -11.07
CA TRP A 135 -5.64 5.26 -11.53
C TRP A 135 -7.00 5.89 -11.84
N LEU A 136 -7.09 7.23 -11.78
CA LEU A 136 -8.32 7.92 -12.19
C LEU A 136 -8.60 7.67 -13.68
N PRO A 137 -9.86 7.40 -14.07
CA PRO A 137 -10.21 7.08 -15.46
C PRO A 137 -9.68 8.09 -16.48
N GLY A 138 -9.77 9.39 -16.18
CA GLY A 138 -9.23 10.44 -17.05
C GLY A 138 -7.70 10.38 -17.21
N ILE A 139 -6.97 10.05 -16.14
CA ILE A 139 -5.51 9.89 -16.19
C ILE A 139 -5.12 8.64 -16.99
N GLN A 140 -5.88 7.55 -16.85
CA GLN A 140 -5.66 6.34 -17.65
C GLN A 140 -5.95 6.57 -19.13
N ALA A 141 -7.03 7.27 -19.48
CA ALA A 141 -7.31 7.66 -20.86
C ALA A 141 -6.21 8.57 -21.44
N PHE A 142 -5.74 9.54 -20.65
CA PHE A 142 -4.61 10.40 -21.05
C PHE A 142 -3.33 9.60 -21.31
N LYS A 143 -3.03 8.62 -20.45
CA LYS A 143 -1.89 7.71 -20.63
C LYS A 143 -2.00 6.95 -21.97
N GLN A 144 -3.17 6.36 -22.25
CA GLN A 144 -3.41 5.63 -23.50
C GLN A 144 -3.23 6.51 -24.73
N LEU A 145 -3.75 7.74 -24.70
CA LEU A 145 -3.56 8.70 -25.81
C LEU A 145 -2.09 9.05 -26.02
N LYS A 146 -1.35 9.24 -24.94
CA LYS A 146 0.11 9.47 -25.00
C LYS A 146 0.84 8.29 -25.64
N GLU A 147 0.55 7.06 -25.17
CA GLU A 147 1.17 5.83 -25.68
C GLU A 147 0.83 5.56 -27.15
N ALA A 148 -0.37 5.94 -27.59
CA ALA A 148 -0.80 5.89 -28.99
C ALA A 148 -0.18 6.98 -29.87
N GLY A 149 0.67 7.86 -29.33
CA GLY A 149 1.30 8.94 -30.10
C GLY A 149 0.39 10.10 -30.45
N PHE A 150 -0.83 10.18 -29.87
CA PHE A 150 -1.83 11.20 -30.19
C PHE A 150 -1.30 12.63 -30.03
N PHE A 151 -0.46 12.88 -29.04
CA PHE A 151 0.07 14.21 -28.76
C PHE A 151 1.36 14.55 -29.54
N GLY A 152 1.93 13.60 -30.26
CA GLY A 152 3.23 13.79 -30.90
C GLY A 152 4.34 14.04 -29.86
N GLU A 153 5.30 14.89 -30.20
CA GLU A 153 6.35 15.32 -29.29
C GLU A 153 5.79 16.29 -28.25
N ILE A 154 5.92 15.93 -26.96
CA ILE A 154 5.42 16.77 -25.87
C ILE A 154 6.45 17.84 -25.52
N LEU A 155 6.16 19.08 -25.86
CA LEU A 155 7.04 20.22 -25.60
C LEU A 155 6.84 20.85 -24.22
N SER A 156 5.63 20.77 -23.68
CA SER A 156 5.30 21.35 -22.38
C SER A 156 4.07 20.67 -21.78
N VAL A 157 4.04 20.60 -20.46
CA VAL A 157 2.86 20.14 -19.71
C VAL A 157 2.52 21.18 -18.64
N ARG A 158 1.27 21.61 -18.63
CA ARG A 158 0.71 22.45 -17.56
C ARG A 158 -0.43 21.70 -16.88
N GLY A 159 -0.35 21.52 -15.55
CA GLY A 159 -1.36 20.87 -14.73
C GLY A 159 -1.87 21.79 -13.64
N GLU A 160 -3.19 21.79 -13.43
CA GLU A 160 -3.82 22.45 -12.29
C GLU A 160 -4.68 21.41 -11.56
N PHE A 161 -4.49 21.30 -10.25
CA PHE A 161 -5.27 20.41 -9.41
C PHE A 161 -5.67 21.13 -8.13
N GLY A 162 -6.96 21.18 -7.88
CA GLY A 162 -7.50 21.75 -6.66
C GLY A 162 -8.86 21.12 -6.35
N TYR A 163 -9.13 20.98 -5.07
CA TYR A 163 -10.47 20.65 -4.61
C TYR A 163 -10.70 21.26 -3.22
N TRP A 164 -11.95 21.41 -2.87
CA TRP A 164 -12.34 22.03 -1.62
C TRP A 164 -12.11 21.05 -0.45
N VAL A 165 -11.07 21.31 0.35
CA VAL A 165 -10.70 20.45 1.48
C VAL A 165 -11.10 21.07 2.82
N PHE A 166 -10.99 22.38 2.91
CA PHE A 166 -11.27 23.13 4.12
C PHE A 166 -12.57 23.93 3.94
N THR A 167 -13.64 23.37 4.42
CA THR A 167 -14.88 24.11 4.63
C THR A 167 -14.82 24.68 6.04
N GLY A 168 -14.76 25.96 6.14
CA GLY A 168 -14.79 26.69 7.40
C GLY A 168 -16.03 26.36 8.25
#